data_28bd4eacfc99ed7eab426bbefd2b0fbb
#
_entry.id   28bd4eacfc99ed7eab426bbefd2b0fbb
#
_cell.length_a   1.000
_cell.length_b   1.000
_cell.length_c   1.000
_cell.angle_alpha   90.00
_cell.angle_beta   90.00
_cell.angle_gamma   90.00
#
_symmetry.space_group_name_H-M   'P 1'
#
loop_
_entity.id
_entity.type
_entity.pdbx_description
1 polymer ?
#
loop_
_entity_poly.entity_id
_entity_poly.type
_entity_poly.pdbx_seq_one_letter_code
_entity_poly.pdbx_strand_id
1 'polypeptide(L)'
;MNDISVFGSTGYIGSTFCRMYPDKITPVPREEKNFSTDQALYFISTTTNQSVFKDLHVDIDTNLSLFIDILSKCRDRDVIFNFISSGFVYGNDVLDYKEWYSCNPTGFYSITKRTAEQLLISYCKTFGIKYRILRIGNVYGFDKTVTPGKNVLGYMISLLKKNNPIKLFDGGNYLKDYMSVNDVCKAIDLVLEKGEVNEIYNIASGTSQSFRSIIMTARDILGSQSELIDVPMPEEQKYIQVKNMTLNIEKLKDLGFSCEMNLLEGLHKLCELY
;
A
#
# COMPACT_ATOMS: atom_id res chain seq x y z
N MET A 1 17.22 -4.36 -22.47
CA MET A 1 16.40 -5.48 -21.95
C MET A 1 15.65 -4.97 -20.76
N ASN A 2 14.40 -5.38 -20.58
CA ASN A 2 13.63 -4.99 -19.40
C ASN A 2 14.16 -5.81 -18.22
N ASP A 3 14.59 -5.12 -17.18
CA ASP A 3 15.35 -5.75 -16.09
C ASP A 3 14.46 -6.24 -14.93
N ILE A 4 13.14 -5.93 -14.96
CA ILE A 4 12.22 -6.18 -13.85
C ILE A 4 10.96 -6.89 -14.33
N SER A 5 10.70 -8.10 -13.84
CA SER A 5 9.42 -8.79 -14.02
C SER A 5 8.40 -8.30 -12.98
N VAL A 6 7.24 -7.83 -13.44
CA VAL A 6 6.20 -7.26 -12.56
C VAL A 6 5.02 -8.20 -12.43
N PHE A 7 4.85 -8.78 -11.25
CA PHE A 7 3.69 -9.58 -10.83
C PHE A 7 2.60 -8.67 -10.26
N GLY A 8 1.36 -8.84 -10.71
CA GLY A 8 0.25 -7.97 -10.31
C GLY A 8 0.19 -6.65 -11.08
N SER A 9 0.68 -6.64 -12.33
CA SER A 9 0.71 -5.52 -13.26
C SER A 9 -0.66 -4.90 -13.59
N THR A 10 -1.76 -5.60 -13.32
CA THR A 10 -3.14 -5.12 -13.52
C THR A 10 -3.78 -4.55 -12.25
N GLY A 11 -3.08 -4.64 -11.11
CA GLY A 11 -3.52 -4.08 -9.82
C GLY A 11 -3.42 -2.55 -9.77
N TYR A 12 -3.94 -1.96 -8.71
CA TYR A 12 -4.03 -0.50 -8.56
C TYR A 12 -2.67 0.21 -8.66
N ILE A 13 -1.67 -0.21 -7.87
CA ILE A 13 -0.32 0.37 -7.93
C ILE A 13 0.45 -0.22 -9.13
N GLY A 14 0.36 -1.53 -9.34
CA GLY A 14 1.12 -2.22 -10.39
C GLY A 14 0.81 -1.71 -11.80
N SER A 15 -0.46 -1.43 -12.13
CA SER A 15 -0.83 -0.88 -13.43
C SER A 15 -0.29 0.55 -13.64
N THR A 16 -0.26 1.36 -12.58
CA THR A 16 0.34 2.70 -12.64
C THR A 16 1.85 2.61 -12.81
N PHE A 17 2.51 1.72 -12.07
CA PHE A 17 3.95 1.48 -12.20
C PHE A 17 4.32 1.05 -13.62
N CYS A 18 3.60 0.07 -14.18
CA CYS A 18 3.86 -0.40 -15.54
C CYS A 18 3.67 0.71 -16.60
N ARG A 19 2.68 1.59 -16.42
CA ARG A 19 2.45 2.71 -17.31
C ARG A 19 3.52 3.79 -17.22
N MET A 20 4.08 4.01 -16.01
CA MET A 20 5.14 5.01 -15.80
C MET A 20 6.51 4.56 -16.31
N TYR A 21 6.78 3.26 -16.28
CA TYR A 21 8.11 2.70 -16.58
C TYR A 21 8.07 1.59 -17.65
N PRO A 22 7.42 1.79 -18.81
CA PRO A 22 7.20 0.72 -19.78
C PRO A 22 8.49 0.11 -20.33
N ASP A 23 9.57 0.90 -20.40
CA ASP A 23 10.86 0.47 -20.97
C ASP A 23 11.74 -0.31 -19.97
N LYS A 24 11.40 -0.25 -18.66
CA LYS A 24 12.16 -0.92 -17.60
C LYS A 24 11.58 -2.27 -17.20
N ILE A 25 10.29 -2.56 -17.54
CA ILE A 25 9.55 -3.66 -16.95
C ILE A 25 9.03 -4.67 -17.98
N THR A 26 8.84 -5.89 -17.52
CA THR A 26 8.12 -6.95 -18.23
C THR A 26 6.91 -7.36 -17.36
N PRO A 27 5.67 -7.01 -17.75
CA PRO A 27 4.48 -7.47 -17.02
C PRO A 27 4.35 -8.98 -17.10
N VAL A 28 4.16 -9.65 -15.96
CA VAL A 28 3.92 -11.09 -15.93
C VAL A 28 2.41 -11.35 -15.97
N PRO A 29 1.91 -12.16 -16.92
CA PRO A 29 0.51 -12.54 -16.98
C PRO A 29 0.05 -13.24 -15.68
N ARG A 30 -1.26 -13.16 -15.38
CA ARG A 30 -1.81 -13.66 -14.11
C ARG A 30 -1.59 -15.17 -13.90
N GLU A 31 -1.64 -15.94 -14.96
CA GLU A 31 -1.50 -17.40 -14.94
C GLU A 31 -0.03 -17.84 -14.94
N GLU A 32 0.89 -16.93 -15.26
CA GLU A 32 2.32 -17.23 -15.33
C GLU A 32 2.98 -17.01 -13.96
N LYS A 33 3.82 -17.97 -13.56
CA LYS A 33 4.60 -17.90 -12.33
C LYS A 33 6.10 -17.83 -12.59
N ASN A 34 6.52 -18.10 -13.81
CA ASN A 34 7.94 -18.04 -14.21
C ASN A 34 8.30 -16.63 -14.71
N PHE A 35 9.56 -16.29 -14.56
CA PHE A 35 10.12 -15.04 -15.06
C PHE A 35 11.62 -15.23 -15.35
N SER A 36 12.22 -14.37 -16.19
CA SER A 36 13.61 -14.52 -16.65
C SER A 36 14.50 -13.33 -16.31
N THR A 37 13.96 -12.25 -15.77
CA THR A 37 14.71 -11.03 -15.44
C THR A 37 15.51 -11.16 -14.15
N ASP A 38 16.46 -10.25 -13.94
CA ASP A 38 17.32 -10.22 -12.74
C ASP A 38 16.61 -9.65 -11.50
N GLN A 39 15.44 -9.01 -11.68
CA GLN A 39 14.60 -8.54 -10.60
C GLN A 39 13.15 -8.97 -10.78
N ALA A 40 12.53 -9.38 -9.69
CA ALA A 40 11.07 -9.56 -9.58
C ALA A 40 10.48 -8.47 -8.71
N LEU A 41 9.40 -7.82 -9.15
CA LEU A 41 8.61 -6.86 -8.37
C LEU A 41 7.22 -7.44 -8.15
N TYR A 42 6.88 -7.74 -6.90
CA TYR A 42 5.70 -8.50 -6.54
C TYR A 42 4.64 -7.63 -5.87
N PHE A 43 3.57 -7.29 -6.61
CA PHE A 43 2.42 -6.51 -6.13
C PHE A 43 1.20 -7.36 -5.74
N ILE A 44 1.17 -8.66 -6.08
CA ILE A 44 -0.04 -9.47 -5.85
C ILE A 44 -0.35 -9.53 -4.36
N SER A 45 -1.55 -9.13 -3.99
CA SER A 45 -2.04 -9.16 -2.61
C SER A 45 -3.55 -8.91 -2.56
N THR A 46 -4.20 -9.37 -1.52
CA THR A 46 -5.43 -8.75 -1.02
C THR A 46 -5.09 -7.35 -0.48
N THR A 47 -6.08 -6.53 -0.20
CA THR A 47 -5.83 -5.09 0.09
C THR A 47 -6.50 -4.58 1.36
N THR A 48 -7.19 -5.45 2.11
CA THR A 48 -8.00 -5.03 3.26
C THR A 48 -8.19 -6.15 4.27
N ASN A 49 -8.26 -5.81 5.54
CA ASN A 49 -8.62 -6.73 6.61
C ASN A 49 -10.11 -7.15 6.59
N GLN A 50 -10.93 -6.58 5.67
CA GLN A 50 -12.37 -6.87 5.57
C GLN A 50 -12.69 -8.25 4.96
N SER A 51 -11.71 -8.92 4.35
CA SER A 51 -11.86 -10.27 3.80
C SER A 51 -12.32 -11.28 4.85
N VAL A 52 -11.93 -11.10 6.11
CA VAL A 52 -12.35 -11.95 7.23
C VAL A 52 -13.87 -12.10 7.37
N PHE A 53 -14.66 -11.12 6.91
CA PHE A 53 -16.12 -11.16 6.95
C PHE A 53 -16.77 -11.88 5.77
N LYS A 54 -15.97 -12.28 4.77
CA LYS A 54 -16.48 -12.85 3.52
C LYS A 54 -15.90 -14.24 3.27
N ASP A 55 -14.58 -14.35 3.25
CA ASP A 55 -13.87 -15.57 2.93
C ASP A 55 -12.51 -15.56 3.63
N LEU A 56 -12.32 -16.49 4.56
CA LEU A 56 -11.10 -16.63 5.35
C LEU A 56 -9.90 -17.13 4.53
N HIS A 57 -10.15 -17.82 3.41
CA HIS A 57 -9.10 -18.41 2.59
C HIS A 57 -8.44 -17.38 1.66
N VAL A 58 -9.15 -16.32 1.27
CA VAL A 58 -8.69 -15.39 0.24
C VAL A 58 -7.34 -14.74 0.57
N ASP A 59 -7.10 -14.41 1.84
CA ASP A 59 -5.82 -13.84 2.27
C ASP A 59 -4.70 -14.89 2.29
N ILE A 60 -5.01 -16.13 2.70
CA ILE A 60 -4.05 -17.23 2.73
C ILE A 60 -3.64 -17.60 1.31
N ASP A 61 -4.62 -17.84 0.43
CA ASP A 61 -4.37 -18.30 -0.93
C ASP A 61 -3.63 -17.24 -1.76
N THR A 62 -4.04 -15.97 -1.62
CA THR A 62 -3.43 -14.87 -2.39
C THR A 62 -2.09 -14.44 -1.82
N ASN A 63 -2.01 -14.19 -0.49
CA ASN A 63 -0.84 -13.56 0.12
C ASN A 63 0.26 -14.56 0.48
N LEU A 64 -0.08 -15.84 0.66
CA LEU A 64 0.88 -16.88 1.07
C LEU A 64 1.04 -17.96 0.00
N SER A 65 -0.01 -18.69 -0.39
CA SER A 65 0.13 -19.84 -1.29
C SER A 65 0.68 -19.42 -2.65
N LEU A 66 0.05 -18.45 -3.32
CA LEU A 66 0.51 -17.94 -4.61
C LEU A 66 1.89 -17.27 -4.50
N PHE A 67 2.13 -16.55 -3.40
CA PHE A 67 3.43 -15.92 -3.14
C PHE A 67 4.56 -16.96 -3.05
N ILE A 68 4.37 -18.06 -2.30
CA ILE A 68 5.37 -19.14 -2.15
C ILE A 68 5.64 -19.82 -3.51
N ASP A 69 4.61 -20.05 -4.31
CA ASP A 69 4.75 -20.63 -5.64
C ASP A 69 5.68 -19.80 -6.53
N ILE A 70 5.53 -18.47 -6.52
CA ILE A 70 6.38 -17.57 -7.31
C ILE A 70 7.77 -17.42 -6.69
N LEU A 71 7.86 -17.27 -5.37
CA LEU A 71 9.15 -17.18 -4.67
C LEU A 71 10.03 -18.41 -4.92
N SER A 72 9.43 -19.60 -4.99
CA SER A 72 10.14 -20.85 -5.27
C SER A 72 10.87 -20.86 -6.62
N LYS A 73 10.44 -20.02 -7.58
CA LYS A 73 11.08 -19.88 -8.90
C LYS A 73 12.38 -19.08 -8.86
N CYS A 74 12.70 -18.46 -7.73
CA CYS A 74 13.95 -17.75 -7.51
C CYS A 74 15.10 -18.68 -7.12
N ARG A 75 14.82 -19.94 -6.77
CA ARG A 75 15.85 -20.90 -6.35
C ARG A 75 16.90 -21.08 -7.45
N ASP A 76 18.15 -21.14 -7.04
CA ASP A 76 19.32 -21.35 -7.92
C ASP A 76 19.50 -20.23 -8.98
N ARG A 77 19.00 -19.02 -8.70
CA ARG A 77 19.11 -17.85 -9.57
C ARG A 77 19.71 -16.66 -8.82
N ASP A 78 20.55 -15.87 -9.50
CA ASP A 78 20.98 -14.56 -9.00
C ASP A 78 19.90 -13.52 -9.34
N VAL A 79 18.92 -13.37 -8.45
CA VAL A 79 17.77 -12.49 -8.64
C VAL A 79 17.53 -11.69 -7.37
N ILE A 80 17.01 -10.46 -7.52
CA ILE A 80 16.52 -9.64 -6.41
C ILE A 80 15.00 -9.72 -6.37
N PHE A 81 14.44 -10.21 -5.26
CA PHE A 81 12.99 -10.26 -5.06
C PHE A 81 12.51 -9.02 -4.31
N ASN A 82 11.80 -8.12 -4.99
CA ASN A 82 11.24 -6.91 -4.41
C ASN A 82 9.77 -7.14 -4.04
N PHE A 83 9.48 -7.17 -2.74
CA PHE A 83 8.17 -7.52 -2.19
C PHE A 83 7.43 -6.28 -1.73
N ILE A 84 6.27 -6.03 -2.31
CA ILE A 84 5.37 -4.96 -1.86
C ILE A 84 4.59 -5.44 -0.64
N SER A 85 4.96 -4.92 0.52
CA SER A 85 4.29 -5.13 1.80
C SER A 85 3.39 -3.93 2.14
N SER A 86 2.96 -3.84 3.38
CA SER A 86 2.05 -2.80 3.85
C SER A 86 2.48 -2.27 5.22
N GLY A 87 2.31 -0.98 5.46
CA GLY A 87 2.44 -0.40 6.80
C GLY A 87 1.50 -1.02 7.85
N PHE A 88 0.45 -1.72 7.43
CA PHE A 88 -0.46 -2.42 8.34
C PHE A 88 0.22 -3.54 9.14
N VAL A 89 1.39 -4.01 8.72
CA VAL A 89 2.17 -5.01 9.47
C VAL A 89 2.64 -4.52 10.83
N TYR A 90 2.77 -3.19 11.02
CA TYR A 90 3.21 -2.63 12.29
C TYR A 90 2.16 -2.74 13.39
N GLY A 91 0.87 -2.69 13.07
CA GLY A 91 -0.21 -2.67 14.06
C GLY A 91 -0.56 -1.27 14.54
N ASN A 92 -0.86 -1.12 15.85
CA ASN A 92 -1.43 0.09 16.43
C ASN A 92 -0.63 0.67 17.63
N ASP A 93 0.54 0.15 17.93
CA ASP A 93 1.19 0.38 19.23
C ASP A 93 1.97 1.69 19.31
N VAL A 94 2.44 2.22 18.17
CA VAL A 94 3.35 3.38 18.10
C VAL A 94 2.92 4.34 17.00
N LEU A 95 3.32 5.59 17.10
CA LEU A 95 3.29 6.56 15.99
C LEU A 95 4.70 6.66 15.38
N ASP A 96 4.78 7.05 14.10
CA ASP A 96 6.03 7.24 13.36
C ASP A 96 6.90 5.98 13.32
N TYR A 97 6.33 4.89 12.79
CA TYR A 97 7.01 3.59 12.71
C TYR A 97 8.25 3.65 11.81
N LYS A 98 9.40 3.28 12.39
CA LYS A 98 10.65 3.03 11.66
C LYS A 98 10.74 1.55 11.24
N GLU A 99 11.51 1.26 10.20
CA GLU A 99 11.58 -0.06 9.59
C GLU A 99 11.98 -1.19 10.53
N TRP A 100 12.77 -0.89 11.57
CA TRP A 100 13.23 -1.86 12.59
C TRP A 100 12.28 -2.05 13.76
N TYR A 101 11.18 -1.30 13.81
CA TYR A 101 10.21 -1.46 14.89
C TYR A 101 9.51 -2.82 14.82
N SER A 102 9.14 -3.33 15.99
CA SER A 102 8.37 -4.57 16.09
C SER A 102 7.06 -4.46 15.32
N CYS A 103 6.69 -5.55 14.66
CA CYS A 103 5.43 -5.67 13.95
C CYS A 103 4.44 -6.46 14.80
N ASN A 104 3.28 -5.87 15.08
CA ASN A 104 2.17 -6.48 15.81
C ASN A 104 0.87 -6.36 14.99
N PRO A 105 0.78 -7.06 13.84
CA PRO A 105 -0.34 -6.92 12.92
C PRO A 105 -1.65 -7.45 13.51
N THR A 106 -2.75 -6.77 13.19
CA THR A 106 -4.11 -7.18 13.54
C THR A 106 -4.92 -7.42 12.26
N GLY A 107 -5.73 -8.48 12.22
CA GLY A 107 -6.51 -8.85 11.03
C GLY A 107 -5.74 -9.69 10.00
N PHE A 108 -6.47 -10.48 9.23
CA PHE A 108 -5.93 -11.52 8.35
C PHE A 108 -4.98 -10.96 7.28
N TYR A 109 -5.36 -9.89 6.61
CA TYR A 109 -4.51 -9.25 5.60
C TYR A 109 -3.14 -8.86 6.16
N SER A 110 -3.12 -8.11 7.26
CA SER A 110 -1.86 -7.62 7.84
C SER A 110 -1.02 -8.74 8.45
N ILE A 111 -1.65 -9.77 9.03
CA ILE A 111 -0.95 -10.96 9.54
C ILE A 111 -0.33 -11.74 8.38
N THR A 112 -1.07 -12.01 7.30
CA THR A 112 -0.53 -12.74 6.14
C THR A 112 0.55 -11.95 5.42
N LYS A 113 0.44 -10.62 5.32
CA LYS A 113 1.53 -9.77 4.78
C LYS A 113 2.79 -9.87 5.63
N ARG A 114 2.67 -9.80 6.97
CA ARG A 114 3.82 -9.98 7.86
C ARG A 114 4.41 -11.38 7.78
N THR A 115 3.57 -12.41 7.71
CA THR A 115 4.02 -13.80 7.51
C THR A 115 4.78 -13.95 6.19
N ALA A 116 4.30 -13.35 5.10
CA ALA A 116 4.99 -13.36 3.81
C ALA A 116 6.37 -12.68 3.90
N GLU A 117 6.51 -11.55 4.62
CA GLU A 117 7.83 -10.93 4.88
C GLU A 117 8.79 -11.90 5.58
N GLN A 118 8.31 -12.61 6.62
CA GLN A 118 9.12 -13.55 7.37
C GLN A 118 9.53 -14.77 6.54
N LEU A 119 8.60 -15.30 5.73
CA LEU A 119 8.88 -16.40 4.80
C LEU A 119 9.89 -15.98 3.73
N LEU A 120 9.73 -14.77 3.16
CA LEU A 120 10.69 -14.20 2.20
C LEU A 120 12.09 -14.12 2.78
N ILE A 121 12.23 -13.50 3.96
CA ILE A 121 13.54 -13.34 4.62
C ILE A 121 14.18 -14.70 4.90
N SER A 122 13.40 -15.65 5.43
CA SER A 122 13.88 -17.00 5.72
C SER A 122 14.34 -17.73 4.47
N TYR A 123 13.52 -17.72 3.41
CA TYR A 123 13.83 -18.35 2.15
C TYR A 123 15.07 -17.73 1.49
N CYS A 124 15.13 -16.41 1.41
CA CYS A 124 16.25 -15.70 0.79
C CYS A 124 17.56 -15.94 1.54
N LYS A 125 17.56 -15.94 2.87
CA LYS A 125 18.74 -16.28 3.67
C LYS A 125 19.19 -17.72 3.46
N THR A 126 18.25 -18.67 3.31
CA THR A 126 18.56 -20.09 3.11
C THR A 126 19.24 -20.35 1.76
N PHE A 127 18.79 -19.67 0.70
CA PHE A 127 19.24 -19.92 -0.68
C PHE A 127 20.16 -18.82 -1.24
N GLY A 128 20.61 -17.85 -0.44
CA GLY A 128 21.49 -16.77 -0.87
C GLY A 128 20.85 -15.78 -1.85
N ILE A 129 19.52 -15.68 -1.86
CA ILE A 129 18.76 -14.78 -2.73
C ILE A 129 18.67 -13.40 -2.07
N LYS A 130 18.78 -12.35 -2.88
CA LYS A 130 18.66 -10.97 -2.42
C LYS A 130 17.18 -10.55 -2.41
N TYR A 131 16.81 -9.67 -1.49
CA TYR A 131 15.44 -9.14 -1.43
C TYR A 131 15.40 -7.67 -1.05
N ARG A 132 14.25 -7.02 -1.30
CA ARG A 132 13.83 -5.77 -0.65
C ARG A 132 12.37 -5.91 -0.25
N ILE A 133 12.00 -5.32 0.88
CA ILE A 133 10.62 -5.26 1.36
C ILE A 133 10.21 -3.79 1.41
N LEU A 134 9.13 -3.46 0.72
CA LEU A 134 8.61 -2.09 0.63
C LEU A 134 7.25 -2.05 1.35
N ARG A 135 7.21 -1.44 2.55
CA ARG A 135 6.00 -1.27 3.37
C ARG A 135 5.28 0.00 2.97
N ILE A 136 4.21 -0.16 2.19
CA ILE A 136 3.46 0.97 1.65
C ILE A 136 2.40 1.44 2.64
N GLY A 137 2.29 2.77 2.85
CA GLY A 137 1.25 3.45 3.63
C GLY A 137 -0.10 3.50 2.91
N ASN A 138 -0.94 4.50 3.23
CA ASN A 138 -2.20 4.67 2.51
C ASN A 138 -1.96 5.35 1.15
N VAL A 139 -2.55 4.80 0.10
CA VAL A 139 -2.39 5.28 -1.26
C VAL A 139 -3.69 5.86 -1.78
N TYR A 140 -3.63 7.01 -2.42
CA TYR A 140 -4.72 7.53 -3.22
C TYR A 140 -4.31 7.75 -4.67
N GLY A 141 -5.27 7.79 -5.58
CA GLY A 141 -4.98 8.01 -6.99
C GLY A 141 -6.21 8.46 -7.77
N PHE A 142 -5.96 8.73 -9.03
CA PHE A 142 -6.88 9.43 -9.93
C PHE A 142 -7.62 8.45 -10.85
N ASP A 143 -7.95 7.26 -10.36
CA ASP A 143 -8.79 6.31 -11.08
C ASP A 143 -10.26 6.71 -10.95
N LYS A 144 -10.98 6.73 -12.08
CA LYS A 144 -12.41 7.04 -12.12
C LYS A 144 -13.27 5.98 -11.42
N THR A 145 -12.75 4.77 -11.24
CA THR A 145 -13.46 3.68 -10.55
C THR A 145 -13.21 3.77 -9.05
N VAL A 146 -14.18 4.29 -8.31
CA VAL A 146 -14.10 4.40 -6.85
C VAL A 146 -14.98 3.37 -6.15
N THR A 147 -14.40 2.71 -5.18
CA THR A 147 -15.12 1.82 -4.25
C THR A 147 -14.61 2.03 -2.83
N PRO A 148 -15.42 1.75 -1.80
CA PRO A 148 -14.98 1.91 -0.40
C PRO A 148 -13.69 1.16 -0.06
N GLY A 149 -13.44 0.02 -0.74
CA GLY A 149 -12.30 -0.85 -0.45
C GLY A 149 -11.04 -0.58 -1.29
N LYS A 150 -11.12 0.21 -2.38
CA LYS A 150 -9.97 0.42 -3.28
C LYS A 150 -9.44 1.85 -3.29
N ASN A 151 -10.32 2.82 -3.20
CA ASN A 151 -9.95 4.24 -3.22
C ASN A 151 -10.86 4.98 -2.24
N VAL A 152 -10.53 4.92 -0.95
CA VAL A 152 -11.35 5.48 0.12
C VAL A 152 -11.55 6.98 -0.06
N LEU A 153 -10.50 7.75 -0.38
CA LEU A 153 -10.63 9.20 -0.56
C LEU A 153 -11.52 9.54 -1.76
N GLY A 154 -11.31 8.92 -2.91
CA GLY A 154 -12.18 9.12 -4.08
C GLY A 154 -13.64 8.77 -3.79
N TYR A 155 -13.88 7.68 -3.05
CA TYR A 155 -15.25 7.31 -2.64
C TYR A 155 -15.88 8.37 -1.74
N MET A 156 -15.16 8.86 -0.72
CA MET A 156 -15.65 9.92 0.17
C MET A 156 -15.93 11.22 -0.60
N ILE A 157 -15.04 11.61 -1.50
CA ILE A 157 -15.23 12.78 -2.37
C ILE A 157 -16.48 12.62 -3.26
N SER A 158 -16.72 11.42 -3.79
CA SER A 158 -17.94 11.14 -4.57
C SER A 158 -19.24 11.28 -3.78
N LEU A 159 -19.20 10.98 -2.47
CA LEU A 159 -20.32 11.20 -1.56
C LEU A 159 -20.49 12.69 -1.25
N LEU A 160 -19.41 13.41 -0.95
CA LEU A 160 -19.40 14.85 -0.69
C LEU A 160 -19.98 15.63 -1.87
N LYS A 161 -19.59 15.29 -3.09
CA LYS A 161 -20.09 15.92 -4.33
C LYS A 161 -21.62 15.76 -4.52
N LYS A 162 -22.18 14.69 -3.97
CA LYS A 162 -23.63 14.41 -4.00
C LYS A 162 -24.37 14.95 -2.78
N ASN A 163 -23.67 15.67 -1.88
CA ASN A 163 -24.17 16.09 -0.58
C ASN A 163 -24.71 14.94 0.29
N ASN A 164 -24.17 13.72 0.11
CA ASN A 164 -24.53 12.58 0.94
C ASN A 164 -23.81 12.67 2.30
N PRO A 165 -24.45 12.24 3.40
CA PRO A 165 -23.80 12.25 4.71
C PRO A 165 -22.59 11.32 4.76
N ILE A 166 -21.57 11.74 5.51
CA ILE A 166 -20.34 10.97 5.75
C ILE A 166 -20.32 10.49 7.20
N LYS A 167 -20.27 9.18 7.40
CA LYS A 167 -20.08 8.59 8.72
C LYS A 167 -18.60 8.54 9.08
N LEU A 168 -18.22 9.12 10.21
CA LEU A 168 -16.87 9.13 10.74
C LEU A 168 -16.80 8.22 11.97
N PHE A 169 -16.12 7.09 11.85
CA PHE A 169 -15.91 6.19 12.98
C PHE A 169 -15.01 6.86 14.03
N ASP A 170 -15.44 6.82 15.29
CA ASP A 170 -14.77 7.45 16.44
C ASP A 170 -14.35 8.91 16.16
N GLY A 171 -15.23 9.64 15.46
CA GLY A 171 -15.01 11.04 15.09
C GLY A 171 -14.00 11.26 13.98
N GLY A 172 -13.46 10.22 13.36
CA GLY A 172 -12.44 10.34 12.30
C GLY A 172 -11.09 10.86 12.80
N ASN A 173 -10.76 10.70 14.09
CA ASN A 173 -9.57 11.30 14.72
C ASN A 173 -8.26 10.54 14.45
N TYR A 174 -8.34 9.35 13.87
CA TYR A 174 -7.14 8.56 13.57
C TYR A 174 -6.28 9.22 12.49
N LEU A 175 -4.97 9.23 12.75
CA LEU A 175 -3.98 9.81 11.84
C LEU A 175 -3.76 8.91 10.63
N LYS A 176 -3.74 9.51 9.45
CA LYS A 176 -3.51 8.83 8.18
C LYS A 176 -2.46 9.59 7.38
N ASP A 177 -1.45 8.86 6.93
CA ASP A 177 -0.50 9.33 5.94
C ASP A 177 -0.98 8.84 4.58
N TYR A 178 -1.35 9.76 3.71
CA TYR A 178 -1.80 9.47 2.34
C TYR A 178 -0.80 9.98 1.32
N MET A 179 -0.40 9.12 0.42
CA MET A 179 0.54 9.42 -0.66
C MET A 179 -0.09 9.13 -2.02
N SER A 180 0.20 9.97 -3.02
CA SER A 180 -0.32 9.75 -4.37
C SER A 180 0.25 8.46 -4.97
N VAL A 181 -0.53 7.74 -5.77
CA VAL A 181 -0.06 6.52 -6.45
C VAL A 181 1.15 6.78 -7.35
N ASN A 182 1.25 7.98 -7.94
CA ASN A 182 2.39 8.34 -8.76
C ASN A 182 3.66 8.50 -7.92
N ASP A 183 3.58 9.17 -6.76
CA ASP A 183 4.73 9.30 -5.86
C ASP A 183 5.12 7.95 -5.25
N VAL A 184 4.15 7.09 -4.94
CA VAL A 184 4.42 5.69 -4.54
C VAL A 184 5.22 4.96 -5.62
N CYS A 185 4.83 5.07 -6.90
CA CYS A 185 5.57 4.44 -8.00
C CYS A 185 6.99 5.01 -8.15
N LYS A 186 7.18 6.33 -7.97
CA LYS A 186 8.52 6.95 -7.98
C LYS A 186 9.38 6.49 -6.82
N ALA A 187 8.80 6.39 -5.63
CA ALA A 187 9.51 5.85 -4.46
C ALA A 187 9.93 4.39 -4.66
N ILE A 188 9.05 3.56 -5.25
CA ILE A 188 9.38 2.18 -5.61
C ILE A 188 10.54 2.16 -6.59
N ASP A 189 10.48 2.89 -7.71
CA ASP A 189 11.55 2.95 -8.72
C ASP A 189 12.88 3.38 -8.10
N LEU A 190 12.86 4.40 -7.26
CA LEU A 190 14.06 4.88 -6.55
C LEU A 190 14.67 3.81 -5.64
N VAL A 191 13.84 3.05 -4.90
CA VAL A 191 14.33 1.95 -4.06
C VAL A 191 14.86 0.80 -4.91
N LEU A 192 14.24 0.49 -6.05
CA LEU A 192 14.75 -0.54 -6.97
C LEU A 192 16.12 -0.16 -7.53
N GLU A 193 16.36 1.12 -7.79
CA GLU A 193 17.60 1.65 -8.36
C GLU A 193 18.71 1.83 -7.32
N LYS A 194 18.40 2.45 -6.17
CA LYS A 194 19.40 2.89 -5.19
C LYS A 194 19.33 2.20 -3.84
N GLY A 195 18.22 1.52 -3.53
CA GLY A 195 18.04 0.88 -2.24
C GLY A 195 18.96 -0.32 -2.04
N GLU A 196 19.50 -0.45 -0.84
CA GLU A 196 20.30 -1.62 -0.45
C GLU A 196 19.46 -2.90 -0.48
N VAL A 197 20.08 -4.00 -0.89
CA VAL A 197 19.44 -5.32 -0.83
C VAL A 197 19.42 -5.86 0.59
N ASN A 198 18.48 -6.78 0.87
CA ASN A 198 18.22 -7.38 2.17
C ASN A 198 17.72 -6.38 3.22
N GLU A 199 17.08 -5.30 2.75
CA GLU A 199 16.61 -4.19 3.54
C GLU A 199 15.08 -3.99 3.41
N ILE A 200 14.53 -3.28 4.40
CA ILE A 200 13.12 -2.86 4.45
C ILE A 200 13.06 -1.36 4.25
N TYR A 201 12.07 -0.88 3.50
CA TYR A 201 11.82 0.54 3.26
C TYR A 201 10.35 0.88 3.52
N ASN A 202 10.10 1.92 4.28
CA ASN A 202 8.79 2.53 4.39
C ASN A 202 8.53 3.43 3.19
N ILE A 203 7.38 3.26 2.55
CA ILE A 203 6.93 4.05 1.40
C ILE A 203 5.67 4.82 1.79
N ALA A 204 5.84 6.09 2.15
CA ALA A 204 4.77 6.97 2.61
C ALA A 204 5.14 8.43 2.34
N SER A 205 4.25 9.39 2.64
CA SER A 205 4.54 10.82 2.48
C SER A 205 5.40 11.38 3.63
N GLY A 206 5.39 10.71 4.79
CA GLY A 206 6.02 11.20 6.01
C GLY A 206 5.23 12.30 6.71
N THR A 207 3.99 12.57 6.25
CA THR A 207 3.09 13.53 6.87
C THR A 207 1.73 12.89 7.12
N SER A 208 1.14 13.13 8.29
CA SER A 208 -0.14 12.53 8.65
C SER A 208 -1.13 13.58 9.13
N GLN A 209 -2.39 13.36 8.84
CA GLN A 209 -3.51 14.19 9.27
C GLN A 209 -4.65 13.30 9.77
N SER A 210 -5.53 13.84 10.62
CA SER A 210 -6.73 13.11 11.01
C SER A 210 -7.63 12.90 9.78
N PHE A 211 -8.28 11.74 9.72
CA PHE A 211 -9.19 11.46 8.61
C PHE A 211 -10.31 12.50 8.53
N ARG A 212 -10.80 13.00 9.71
CA ARG A 212 -11.75 14.10 9.78
C ARG A 212 -11.24 15.36 9.09
N SER A 213 -10.01 15.79 9.39
CA SER A 213 -9.41 16.98 8.77
C SER A 213 -9.35 16.85 7.25
N ILE A 214 -8.95 15.67 6.74
CA ILE A 214 -8.89 15.38 5.31
C ILE A 214 -10.28 15.52 4.66
N ILE A 215 -11.32 14.93 5.28
CA ILE A 215 -12.69 15.00 4.77
C ILE A 215 -13.26 16.43 4.85
N MET A 216 -12.97 17.17 5.91
CA MET A 216 -13.37 18.59 6.04
C MET A 216 -12.74 19.43 4.94
N THR A 217 -11.44 19.28 4.70
CA THR A 217 -10.74 19.97 3.60
C THR A 217 -11.38 19.67 2.24
N ALA A 218 -11.65 18.40 1.94
CA ALA A 218 -12.32 18.01 0.69
C ALA A 218 -13.75 18.59 0.58
N ARG A 219 -14.50 18.61 1.69
CA ARG A 219 -15.84 19.23 1.77
C ARG A 219 -15.78 20.71 1.45
N ASP A 220 -14.83 21.43 2.05
CA ASP A 220 -14.67 22.88 1.85
C ASP A 220 -14.24 23.20 0.41
N ILE A 221 -13.31 22.43 -0.21
CA ILE A 221 -12.93 22.55 -1.62
C ILE A 221 -14.16 22.41 -2.53
N LEU A 222 -15.05 21.46 -2.24
CA LEU A 222 -16.26 21.20 -3.05
C LEU A 222 -17.42 22.17 -2.76
N GLY A 223 -17.36 22.97 -1.69
CA GLY A 223 -18.52 23.73 -1.19
C GLY A 223 -19.67 22.82 -0.79
N SER A 224 -19.40 21.57 -0.42
CA SER A 224 -20.41 20.56 -0.11
C SER A 224 -21.12 20.83 1.21
N GLN A 225 -22.43 20.56 1.23
CA GLN A 225 -23.28 20.67 2.43
C GLN A 225 -23.43 19.32 3.14
N SER A 226 -22.60 18.32 2.82
CA SER A 226 -22.65 17.01 3.46
C SER A 226 -22.51 17.10 4.97
N GLU A 227 -23.40 16.44 5.68
CA GLU A 227 -23.30 16.27 7.12
C GLU A 227 -22.18 15.29 7.46
N LEU A 228 -21.34 15.61 8.46
CA LEU A 228 -20.35 14.70 9.02
C LEU A 228 -20.91 14.14 10.33
N ILE A 229 -21.24 12.84 10.32
CA ILE A 229 -21.90 12.15 11.42
C ILE A 229 -20.88 11.31 12.18
N ASP A 230 -20.67 11.63 13.44
CA ASP A 230 -19.83 10.82 14.31
C ASP A 230 -20.59 9.56 14.74
N VAL A 231 -20.00 8.41 14.47
CA VAL A 231 -20.55 7.10 14.83
C VAL A 231 -19.49 6.26 15.57
N PRO A 232 -19.90 5.46 16.56
CA PRO A 232 -18.98 4.54 17.22
C PRO A 232 -18.50 3.51 16.20
N MET A 233 -17.23 3.09 16.33
CA MET A 233 -16.72 1.98 15.53
C MET A 233 -17.41 0.68 15.95
N PRO A 234 -17.94 -0.12 14.99
CA PRO A 234 -18.47 -1.44 15.28
C PRO A 234 -17.45 -2.31 16.04
N GLU A 235 -17.90 -3.11 17.01
CA GLU A 235 -17.02 -3.89 17.87
C GLU A 235 -16.10 -4.81 17.05
N GLU A 236 -16.64 -5.52 16.06
CA GLU A 236 -15.87 -6.40 15.18
C GLU A 236 -14.81 -5.66 14.34
N GLN A 237 -15.03 -4.39 14.04
CA GLN A 237 -14.08 -3.57 13.29
C GLN A 237 -12.89 -3.13 14.16
N LYS A 238 -13.09 -2.99 15.47
CA LYS A 238 -12.03 -2.56 16.40
C LYS A 238 -10.83 -3.49 16.40
N TYR A 239 -11.06 -4.78 16.17
CA TYR A 239 -10.03 -5.82 16.22
C TYR A 239 -9.19 -5.92 14.93
N ILE A 240 -9.72 -5.40 13.81
CA ILE A 240 -9.04 -5.49 12.51
C ILE A 240 -8.59 -4.12 11.97
N GLN A 241 -9.04 -3.04 12.59
CA GLN A 241 -8.77 -1.68 12.13
C GLN A 241 -7.37 -1.22 12.54
N VAL A 242 -6.57 -0.85 11.57
CA VAL A 242 -5.35 -0.06 11.81
C VAL A 242 -5.76 1.38 12.03
N LYS A 243 -5.66 1.84 13.28
CA LYS A 243 -6.12 3.17 13.71
C LYS A 243 -5.25 4.27 13.12
N ASN A 244 -3.97 4.31 13.50
CA ASN A 244 -3.03 5.29 12.98
C ASN A 244 -2.13 4.65 11.93
N MET A 245 -1.86 5.39 10.85
CA MET A 245 -0.92 5.01 9.82
C MET A 245 0.05 6.17 9.62
N THR A 246 1.15 6.12 10.36
CA THR A 246 2.22 7.11 10.31
C THR A 246 3.53 6.36 10.18
N LEU A 247 4.24 6.57 9.08
CA LEU A 247 5.47 5.88 8.77
C LEU A 247 6.63 6.87 8.71
N ASN A 248 7.72 6.55 9.40
CA ASN A 248 8.97 7.28 9.25
C ASN A 248 9.58 6.96 7.88
N ILE A 249 9.99 7.96 7.16
CA ILE A 249 10.55 7.83 5.80
C ILE A 249 11.97 8.39 5.69
N GLU A 250 12.70 8.54 6.80
CA GLU A 250 14.08 9.06 6.77
C GLU A 250 14.96 8.21 5.84
N LYS A 251 14.87 6.88 5.95
CA LYS A 251 15.62 5.96 5.08
C LYS A 251 15.29 6.14 3.59
N LEU A 252 14.05 6.46 3.25
CA LEU A 252 13.65 6.76 1.88
C LEU A 252 14.17 8.14 1.43
N LYS A 253 14.16 9.14 2.32
CA LYS A 253 14.74 10.47 2.07
C LYS A 253 16.24 10.41 1.84
N ASP A 254 16.97 9.55 2.56
CA ASP A 254 18.41 9.36 2.39
C ASP A 254 18.77 8.86 0.98
N LEU A 255 17.85 8.18 0.28
CA LEU A 255 18.00 7.84 -1.14
C LEU A 255 17.76 9.03 -2.09
N GLY A 256 17.28 10.16 -1.56
CA GLY A 256 16.95 11.38 -2.33
C GLY A 256 15.47 11.52 -2.67
N PHE A 257 14.57 10.79 -2.00
CA PHE A 257 13.13 10.88 -2.25
C PHE A 257 12.53 12.17 -1.67
N SER A 258 11.63 12.78 -2.43
CA SER A 258 10.69 13.80 -1.96
C SER A 258 9.35 13.62 -2.68
N CYS A 259 8.24 13.80 -1.95
CA CYS A 259 6.91 13.83 -2.59
C CYS A 259 6.80 15.03 -3.53
N GLU A 260 6.33 14.79 -4.75
CA GLU A 260 6.04 15.88 -5.71
C GLU A 260 4.67 16.51 -5.49
N MET A 261 3.76 15.75 -4.89
CA MET A 261 2.38 16.18 -4.62
C MET A 261 2.06 16.08 -3.14
N ASN A 262 1.81 17.21 -2.49
CA ASN A 262 1.28 17.18 -1.13
C ASN A 262 -0.20 16.79 -1.11
N LEU A 263 -0.73 16.43 0.07
CA LEU A 263 -2.10 15.92 0.19
C LEU A 263 -3.15 16.97 -0.21
N LEU A 264 -2.93 18.25 0.07
CA LEU A 264 -3.88 19.32 -0.30
C LEU A 264 -4.00 19.47 -1.82
N GLU A 265 -2.89 19.50 -2.54
CA GLU A 265 -2.89 19.48 -4.01
C GLU A 265 -3.56 18.24 -4.58
N GLY A 266 -3.32 17.07 -3.95
CA GLY A 266 -3.98 15.83 -4.31
C GLY A 266 -5.49 15.87 -4.11
N LEU A 267 -5.97 16.46 -3.01
CA LEU A 267 -7.40 16.65 -2.74
C LEU A 267 -8.06 17.57 -3.77
N HIS A 268 -7.42 18.68 -4.16
CA HIS A 268 -7.93 19.55 -5.23
C HIS A 268 -8.13 18.75 -6.53
N LYS A 269 -7.12 18.02 -6.97
CA LYS A 269 -7.21 17.18 -8.19
C LYS A 269 -8.27 16.09 -8.09
N LEU A 270 -8.42 15.45 -6.92
CA LEU A 270 -9.47 14.47 -6.71
C LEU A 270 -10.87 15.09 -6.77
N CYS A 271 -11.06 16.28 -6.17
CA CYS A 271 -12.32 17.01 -6.21
C CYS A 271 -12.72 17.46 -7.62
N GLU A 272 -11.74 17.79 -8.47
CA GLU A 272 -11.98 18.10 -9.87
C GLU A 272 -12.37 16.85 -10.69
N LEU A 273 -11.79 15.69 -10.36
CA LEU A 273 -11.97 14.44 -11.10
C LEU A 273 -13.34 13.81 -10.88
N TYR A 274 -13.85 13.82 -9.67
CA TYR A 274 -15.12 13.20 -9.29
C TYR A 274 -16.26 14.20 -9.18
#